data_a17b9563f6c7f1e9bef282b98d5527af
#
_entry.id   a17b9563f6c7f1e9bef282b98d5527af
#
_cell.length_a   1.000
_cell.length_b   1.000
_cell.length_c   1.000
_cell.angle_alpha   90.00
_cell.angle_beta   90.00
_cell.angle_gamma   90.00
#
_symmetry.space_group_name_H-M   'P 1'
#
loop_
_entity.id
_entity.type
_entity.pdbx_description
1 polymer ?
#
loop_
_entity_poly.entity_id
_entity_poly.type
_entity_poly.pdbx_seq_one_letter_code
_entity_poly.pdbx_strand_id
1 'polypeptide(L)'
;MKNIIISDNKKLEETIKKISEQGKDKFHVIADFDRTLTKAFVNDKKSSTVIAQIRNGRYLTEDYAPRANALFDKYHPIEISTKIPEKEKKKKMHEWWRAHFNLLIECGMNKQVINDIINKSEIKFREGSLEFLEKLNINKILLIIMSAGPGDMIKEHLRHDGVLYPNIHIIANMFKFDKNGRVLGVEEPIIHSLNKHETEVNKLPIYNKLLERKNVLLLGDSLGDIGMVSGFPYENLIKIGFLNENIEENLKGYKENYDVVILNDGSFDYVNELIEKIIK
;
A
#
# COMPACT_ATOMS: atom_id res chain seq x y z
N MET A 1 17.41 13.51 -11.39
CA MET A 1 17.62 13.26 -9.94
C MET A 1 17.27 14.44 -9.02
N LYS A 2 16.59 15.48 -9.50
CA LYS A 2 16.22 16.66 -8.66
C LYS A 2 15.21 16.35 -7.53
N ASN A 3 14.51 15.21 -7.59
CA ASN A 3 13.42 14.87 -6.66
C ASN A 3 13.77 13.73 -5.68
N ILE A 4 15.04 13.40 -5.50
CA ILE A 4 15.49 12.30 -4.64
C ILE A 4 16.38 12.84 -3.54
N ILE A 5 16.08 12.49 -2.30
CA ILE A 5 16.88 12.81 -1.13
C ILE A 5 17.32 11.49 -0.49
N ILE A 6 18.62 11.33 -0.27
CA ILE A 6 19.20 10.19 0.43
C ILE A 6 19.66 10.69 1.80
N SER A 7 19.17 10.05 2.87
CA SER A 7 19.45 10.49 4.25
C SER A 7 20.90 10.22 4.66
N ASP A 8 21.43 9.05 4.30
CA ASP A 8 22.83 8.65 4.52
C ASP A 8 23.29 7.76 3.34
N ASN A 9 24.00 8.36 2.39
CA ASN A 9 24.44 7.66 1.19
C ASN A 9 25.44 6.52 1.48
N LYS A 10 26.32 6.69 2.46
CA LYS A 10 27.31 5.66 2.79
C LYS A 10 26.63 4.43 3.37
N LYS A 11 25.76 4.62 4.35
CA LYS A 11 24.98 3.53 4.96
C LYS A 11 24.11 2.82 3.92
N LEU A 12 23.48 3.56 3.02
CA LEU A 12 22.64 3.00 1.97
C LEU A 12 23.44 2.10 1.02
N GLU A 13 24.58 2.57 0.50
CA GLU A 13 25.43 1.78 -0.40
C GLU A 13 26.02 0.54 0.30
N GLU A 14 26.41 0.64 1.60
CA GLU A 14 26.83 -0.51 2.40
C GLU A 14 25.70 -1.54 2.54
N THR A 15 24.46 -1.08 2.76
CA THR A 15 23.28 -1.97 2.88
C THR A 15 22.94 -2.63 1.55
N ILE A 16 22.95 -1.89 0.44
CA ILE A 16 22.75 -2.42 -0.92
C ILE A 16 23.77 -3.53 -1.21
N LYS A 17 25.06 -3.27 -0.90
CA LYS A 17 26.15 -4.24 -1.08
C LYS A 17 25.88 -5.53 -0.30
N LYS A 18 25.53 -5.44 1.00
CA LYS A 18 25.22 -6.61 1.84
C LYS A 18 24.07 -7.43 1.27
N ILE A 19 22.99 -6.76 0.79
CA ILE A 19 21.84 -7.43 0.19
C ILE A 19 22.25 -8.13 -1.10
N SER A 20 22.99 -7.47 -1.98
CA SER A 20 23.46 -8.04 -3.25
C SER A 20 24.37 -9.24 -3.03
N GLU A 21 25.31 -9.19 -2.07
CA GLU A 21 26.19 -10.31 -1.72
C GLU A 21 25.46 -11.55 -1.18
N GLN A 22 24.30 -11.36 -0.51
CA GLN A 22 23.45 -12.47 -0.03
C GLN A 22 22.57 -13.05 -1.14
N GLY A 23 22.39 -12.33 -2.23
CA GLY A 23 21.64 -12.74 -3.42
C GLY A 23 20.13 -12.52 -3.32
N LYS A 24 19.50 -12.44 -4.50
CA LYS A 24 18.07 -12.14 -4.65
C LYS A 24 17.12 -13.13 -3.98
N ASP A 25 17.56 -14.37 -3.75
CA ASP A 25 16.74 -15.40 -3.09
C ASP A 25 16.58 -15.15 -1.58
N LYS A 26 17.37 -14.26 -0.99
CA LYS A 26 17.25 -13.80 0.39
C LYS A 26 16.56 -12.43 0.50
N PHE A 27 15.99 -11.92 -0.60
CA PHE A 27 15.41 -10.61 -0.70
C PHE A 27 13.91 -10.66 -1.01
N HIS A 28 13.14 -9.76 -0.42
CA HIS A 28 11.74 -9.51 -0.75
C HIS A 28 11.38 -8.03 -0.62
N VAL A 29 10.23 -7.65 -1.17
CA VAL A 29 9.72 -6.29 -1.13
C VAL A 29 8.39 -6.24 -0.38
N ILE A 30 8.20 -5.18 0.41
CA ILE A 30 6.94 -4.81 1.02
C ILE A 30 6.57 -3.42 0.48
N ALA A 31 5.38 -3.27 -0.06
CA ALA A 31 4.92 -2.00 -0.62
C ALA A 31 3.49 -1.68 -0.18
N ASP A 32 3.22 -0.41 0.13
CA ASP A 32 1.87 0.10 0.10
C ASP A 32 1.36 0.23 -1.35
N PHE A 33 0.04 0.34 -1.55
CA PHE A 33 -0.55 0.43 -2.87
C PHE A 33 -0.89 1.85 -3.28
N ASP A 34 -1.80 2.51 -2.53
CA ASP A 34 -2.32 3.82 -2.88
C ASP A 34 -1.23 4.90 -2.76
N ARG A 35 -0.97 5.66 -3.84
CA ARG A 35 0.05 6.72 -3.89
C ARG A 35 1.49 6.28 -3.66
N THR A 36 1.71 4.96 -3.55
CA THR A 36 3.02 4.31 -3.56
C THR A 36 3.24 3.64 -4.90
N LEU A 37 2.60 2.50 -5.19
CA LEU A 37 2.61 1.88 -6.51
C LEU A 37 1.80 2.68 -7.54
N THR A 38 0.78 3.42 -7.09
CA THR A 38 -0.06 4.29 -7.91
C THR A 38 0.36 5.75 -7.77
N LYS A 39 -0.02 6.60 -8.74
CA LYS A 39 0.21 8.05 -8.71
C LYS A 39 -0.62 8.72 -7.62
N ALA A 40 -0.03 9.72 -6.96
CA ALA A 40 -0.74 10.60 -6.04
C ALA A 40 -1.56 11.65 -6.79
N PHE A 41 -1.13 12.03 -8.00
CA PHE A 41 -1.80 13.03 -8.84
C PHE A 41 -1.94 12.52 -10.28
N VAL A 42 -3.11 12.77 -10.88
CA VAL A 42 -3.41 12.51 -12.30
C VAL A 42 -4.03 13.78 -12.87
N ASN A 43 -3.42 14.35 -13.91
CA ASN A 43 -3.84 15.63 -14.53
C ASN A 43 -3.99 16.76 -13.48
N ASP A 44 -3.00 16.93 -12.62
CA ASP A 44 -2.93 17.90 -11.52
C ASP A 44 -4.05 17.79 -10.46
N LYS A 45 -4.80 16.73 -10.49
CA LYS A 45 -5.81 16.42 -9.48
C LYS A 45 -5.34 15.27 -8.59
N LYS A 46 -5.62 15.38 -7.29
CA LYS A 46 -5.33 14.33 -6.32
C LYS A 46 -6.06 13.05 -6.72
N SER A 47 -5.30 11.97 -6.91
CA SER A 47 -5.84 10.67 -7.27
C SER A 47 -6.68 10.09 -6.12
N SER A 48 -7.80 9.47 -6.47
CA SER A 48 -8.61 8.72 -5.51
C SER A 48 -7.87 7.48 -5.05
N THR A 49 -7.92 7.19 -3.75
CA THR A 49 -7.52 5.87 -3.24
C THR A 49 -8.53 4.80 -3.66
N VAL A 50 -8.17 3.54 -3.54
CA VAL A 50 -9.04 2.42 -3.91
C VAL A 50 -10.41 2.52 -3.25
N ILE A 51 -10.48 2.84 -1.95
CA ILE A 51 -11.75 3.01 -1.24
C ILE A 51 -12.50 4.29 -1.63
N ALA A 52 -11.77 5.36 -1.97
CA ALA A 52 -12.38 6.63 -2.37
C ALA A 52 -13.05 6.54 -3.74
N GLN A 53 -12.61 5.65 -4.65
CA GLN A 53 -13.29 5.40 -5.92
C GLN A 53 -14.72 4.89 -5.72
N ILE A 54 -14.95 4.01 -4.74
CA ILE A 54 -16.30 3.53 -4.43
C ILE A 54 -17.14 4.70 -3.94
N ARG A 55 -16.60 5.50 -3.02
CA ARG A 55 -17.31 6.63 -2.41
C ARG A 55 -17.71 7.69 -3.42
N ASN A 56 -16.85 7.98 -4.38
CA ASN A 56 -17.03 9.09 -5.32
C ASN A 56 -17.78 8.69 -6.60
N GLY A 57 -17.87 7.39 -6.90
CA GLY A 57 -18.22 6.88 -8.23
C GLY A 57 -19.70 6.60 -8.50
N ARG A 58 -20.61 6.76 -7.53
CA ARG A 58 -22.06 6.50 -7.69
C ARG A 58 -22.41 5.09 -8.20
N TYR A 59 -21.66 4.07 -7.74
CA TYR A 59 -21.87 2.67 -8.14
C TYR A 59 -22.83 1.90 -7.23
N LEU A 60 -23.15 2.45 -6.06
CA LEU A 60 -24.01 1.87 -5.04
C LEU A 60 -25.31 2.68 -4.93
N THR A 61 -26.14 2.37 -3.92
CA THR A 61 -27.37 3.13 -3.66
C THR A 61 -27.10 4.63 -3.48
N GLU A 62 -28.10 5.48 -3.79
CA GLU A 62 -27.95 6.94 -3.77
C GLU A 62 -27.53 7.49 -2.40
N ASP A 63 -27.92 6.83 -1.32
CA ASP A 63 -27.61 7.21 0.05
C ASP A 63 -26.20 6.80 0.51
N TYR A 64 -25.49 5.97 -0.26
CA TYR A 64 -24.15 5.50 0.11
C TYR A 64 -23.14 6.64 0.24
N ALA A 65 -22.99 7.47 -0.81
CA ALA A 65 -21.97 8.52 -0.81
C ALA A 65 -22.16 9.56 0.31
N PRO A 66 -23.37 10.08 0.58
CA PRO A 66 -23.61 10.94 1.74
C PRO A 66 -23.25 10.28 3.07
N ARG A 67 -23.64 9.03 3.29
CA ARG A 67 -23.34 8.29 4.54
C ARG A 67 -21.84 8.01 4.68
N ALA A 68 -21.16 7.63 3.59
CA ALA A 68 -19.72 7.38 3.58
C ALA A 68 -18.91 8.66 3.83
N ASN A 69 -19.34 9.80 3.28
CA ASN A 69 -18.73 11.10 3.57
C ASN A 69 -18.94 11.51 5.04
N ALA A 70 -20.13 11.28 5.61
CA ALA A 70 -20.37 11.55 7.03
C ALA A 70 -19.43 10.72 7.94
N LEU A 71 -19.15 9.46 7.58
CA LEU A 71 -18.14 8.66 8.29
C LEU A 71 -16.74 9.26 8.13
N PHE A 72 -16.36 9.68 6.93
CA PHE A 72 -15.07 10.32 6.67
C PHE A 72 -14.92 11.60 7.49
N ASP A 73 -15.88 12.50 7.44
CA ASP A 73 -15.87 13.78 8.16
C ASP A 73 -15.75 13.59 9.69
N LYS A 74 -16.39 12.52 10.21
CA LYS A 74 -16.31 12.18 11.63
C LYS A 74 -14.95 11.63 12.05
N TYR A 75 -14.34 10.71 11.27
CA TYR A 75 -13.20 9.94 11.72
C TYR A 75 -11.86 10.40 11.18
N HIS A 76 -11.80 11.01 9.99
CA HIS A 76 -10.53 11.48 9.41
C HIS A 76 -9.81 12.54 10.27
N PRO A 77 -10.50 13.51 10.90
CA PRO A 77 -9.84 14.43 11.84
C PRO A 77 -9.19 13.71 13.04
N ILE A 78 -9.75 12.56 13.48
CA ILE A 78 -9.17 11.75 14.54
C ILE A 78 -7.92 11.04 14.05
N GLU A 79 -7.95 10.50 12.83
CA GLU A 79 -6.81 9.82 12.20
C GLU A 79 -5.56 10.71 12.15
N ILE A 80 -5.71 11.94 11.66
CA ILE A 80 -4.60 12.89 11.47
C ILE A 80 -4.21 13.67 12.73
N SER A 81 -5.00 13.60 13.80
CA SER A 81 -4.75 14.35 15.04
C SER A 81 -3.41 13.95 15.68
N THR A 82 -2.60 14.92 16.05
CA THR A 82 -1.38 14.72 16.85
C THR A 82 -1.64 14.74 18.37
N LYS A 83 -2.87 15.10 18.78
CA LYS A 83 -3.24 15.26 20.20
C LYS A 83 -3.91 14.02 20.80
N ILE A 84 -4.51 13.16 19.96
CA ILE A 84 -5.22 11.98 20.41
C ILE A 84 -4.22 10.82 20.60
N PRO A 85 -4.23 10.11 21.74
CA PRO A 85 -3.35 8.97 21.97
C PRO A 85 -3.54 7.88 20.90
N GLU A 86 -2.44 7.24 20.48
CA GLU A 86 -2.44 6.23 19.41
C GLU A 86 -3.42 5.08 19.69
N LYS A 87 -3.49 4.60 20.91
CA LYS A 87 -4.43 3.53 21.34
C LYS A 87 -5.89 3.91 21.09
N GLU A 88 -6.25 5.16 21.37
CA GLU A 88 -7.61 5.67 21.12
C GLU A 88 -7.85 5.84 19.61
N LYS A 89 -6.88 6.37 18.88
CA LYS A 89 -6.95 6.47 17.41
C LYS A 89 -7.16 5.10 16.78
N LYS A 90 -6.40 4.08 17.16
CA LYS A 90 -6.56 2.69 16.65
C LYS A 90 -7.97 2.18 16.83
N LYS A 91 -8.55 2.36 18.05
CA LYS A 91 -9.94 1.98 18.31
C LYS A 91 -10.92 2.70 17.38
N LYS A 92 -10.73 4.03 17.18
CA LYS A 92 -11.58 4.83 16.31
C LYS A 92 -11.44 4.47 14.82
N MET A 93 -10.24 4.12 14.37
CA MET A 93 -10.04 3.62 13.01
C MET A 93 -10.72 2.28 12.79
N HIS A 94 -10.63 1.37 13.76
CA HIS A 94 -11.34 0.10 13.68
C HIS A 94 -12.88 0.29 13.64
N GLU A 95 -13.44 1.18 14.48
CA GLU A 95 -14.85 1.56 14.44
C GLU A 95 -15.26 2.11 13.07
N TRP A 96 -14.44 3.01 12.50
CA TRP A 96 -14.67 3.62 11.20
C TRP A 96 -14.69 2.59 10.07
N TRP A 97 -13.65 1.78 9.97
CA TRP A 97 -13.53 0.81 8.89
C TRP A 97 -14.64 -0.25 8.96
N ARG A 98 -14.98 -0.71 10.17
CA ARG A 98 -16.12 -1.62 10.36
C ARG A 98 -17.45 -0.99 9.93
N ALA A 99 -17.70 0.25 10.32
CA ALA A 99 -18.91 0.98 9.92
C ALA A 99 -18.96 1.18 8.40
N HIS A 100 -17.82 1.49 7.76
CA HIS A 100 -17.74 1.67 6.32
C HIS A 100 -17.98 0.35 5.55
N PHE A 101 -17.38 -0.76 5.99
CA PHE A 101 -17.65 -2.06 5.36
C PHE A 101 -19.10 -2.52 5.52
N ASN A 102 -19.70 -2.31 6.68
CA ASN A 102 -21.13 -2.59 6.87
C ASN A 102 -21.97 -1.74 5.91
N LEU A 103 -21.64 -0.46 5.73
CA LEU A 103 -22.31 0.42 4.78
C LEU A 103 -22.17 -0.08 3.33
N LEU A 104 -20.99 -0.56 2.92
CA LEU A 104 -20.79 -1.16 1.60
C LEU A 104 -21.69 -2.37 1.37
N ILE A 105 -21.83 -3.24 2.38
CA ILE A 105 -22.71 -4.42 2.34
C ILE A 105 -24.18 -4.01 2.22
N GLU A 106 -24.62 -3.10 3.08
CA GLU A 106 -25.99 -2.56 3.07
C GLU A 106 -26.37 -1.95 1.72
N CYS A 107 -25.44 -1.21 1.12
CA CYS A 107 -25.65 -0.51 -0.16
C CYS A 107 -25.38 -1.38 -1.40
N GLY A 108 -25.19 -2.69 -1.23
CA GLY A 108 -25.20 -3.66 -2.32
C GLY A 108 -23.86 -3.88 -3.03
N MET A 109 -22.73 -3.69 -2.32
CA MET A 109 -21.40 -3.98 -2.87
C MET A 109 -21.32 -5.43 -3.37
N ASN A 110 -20.74 -5.61 -4.56
CA ASN A 110 -20.67 -6.90 -5.23
C ASN A 110 -19.53 -6.91 -6.28
N LYS A 111 -19.24 -8.09 -6.85
CA LYS A 111 -18.18 -8.26 -7.87
C LYS A 111 -18.41 -7.43 -9.13
N GLN A 112 -19.66 -7.25 -9.57
CA GLN A 112 -19.95 -6.43 -10.73
C GLN A 112 -19.61 -4.97 -10.50
N VAL A 113 -19.94 -4.44 -9.32
CA VAL A 113 -19.55 -3.08 -8.90
C VAL A 113 -18.03 -2.91 -8.90
N ILE A 114 -17.27 -3.90 -8.42
CA ILE A 114 -15.81 -3.87 -8.49
C ILE A 114 -15.36 -3.74 -9.95
N ASN A 115 -15.85 -4.59 -10.83
CA ASN A 115 -15.49 -4.57 -12.26
C ASN A 115 -15.85 -3.22 -12.91
N ASP A 116 -17.03 -2.68 -12.61
CA ASP A 116 -17.49 -1.40 -13.17
C ASP A 116 -16.60 -0.23 -12.72
N ILE A 117 -16.14 -0.26 -11.46
CA ILE A 117 -15.20 0.72 -10.92
C ILE A 117 -13.85 0.61 -11.63
N ILE A 118 -13.32 -0.60 -11.77
CA ILE A 118 -12.00 -0.83 -12.38
C ILE A 118 -12.00 -0.40 -13.85
N ASN A 119 -13.02 -0.77 -14.61
CA ASN A 119 -13.15 -0.40 -16.03
C ASN A 119 -13.24 1.12 -16.26
N LYS A 120 -13.68 1.88 -15.27
CA LYS A 120 -13.78 3.35 -15.31
C LYS A 120 -12.73 4.06 -14.46
N SER A 121 -11.80 3.31 -13.89
CA SER A 121 -10.83 3.84 -12.94
C SER A 121 -9.90 4.87 -13.57
N GLU A 122 -9.73 5.98 -12.87
CA GLU A 122 -8.73 7.00 -13.16
C GLU A 122 -7.41 6.75 -12.39
N ILE A 123 -7.35 5.72 -11.54
CA ILE A 123 -6.09 5.34 -10.88
C ILE A 123 -5.09 4.94 -11.94
N LYS A 124 -3.91 5.52 -11.87
CA LYS A 124 -2.78 5.20 -12.75
C LYS A 124 -1.63 4.68 -11.91
N PHE A 125 -0.98 3.64 -12.40
CA PHE A 125 0.28 3.21 -11.84
C PHE A 125 1.33 4.33 -11.98
N ARG A 126 2.20 4.44 -10.97
CA ARG A 126 3.31 5.40 -10.98
C ARG A 126 4.26 5.05 -12.14
N GLU A 127 4.83 6.06 -12.76
CA GLU A 127 5.78 5.85 -13.85
C GLU A 127 6.92 4.92 -13.40
N GLY A 128 7.23 3.89 -14.21
CA GLY A 128 8.21 2.86 -13.90
C GLY A 128 7.76 1.78 -12.91
N SER A 129 6.57 1.90 -12.27
CA SER A 129 6.12 0.87 -11.31
C SER A 129 5.67 -0.43 -11.99
N LEU A 130 5.11 -0.39 -13.18
CA LEU A 130 4.77 -1.61 -13.94
C LEU A 130 6.04 -2.38 -14.33
N GLU A 131 7.09 -1.69 -14.78
CA GLU A 131 8.41 -2.27 -15.04
C GLU A 131 9.00 -2.89 -13.77
N PHE A 132 8.87 -2.21 -12.62
CA PHE A 132 9.29 -2.75 -11.32
C PHE A 132 8.58 -4.07 -10.99
N LEU A 133 7.26 -4.13 -11.15
CA LEU A 133 6.48 -5.35 -10.90
C LEU A 133 6.93 -6.51 -11.81
N GLU A 134 7.13 -6.24 -13.09
CA GLU A 134 7.63 -7.23 -14.05
C GLU A 134 9.05 -7.69 -13.69
N LYS A 135 9.96 -6.76 -13.34
CA LYS A 135 11.34 -7.05 -12.92
C LYS A 135 11.38 -7.97 -11.69
N LEU A 136 10.53 -7.71 -10.69
CA LEU A 136 10.39 -8.59 -9.52
C LEU A 136 9.89 -9.99 -9.91
N ASN A 137 8.91 -10.08 -10.82
CA ASN A 137 8.37 -11.35 -11.29
C ASN A 137 9.42 -12.19 -12.05
N ILE A 138 10.11 -11.61 -13.01
CA ILE A 138 11.18 -12.28 -13.78
C ILE A 138 12.26 -12.83 -12.85
N ASN A 139 12.62 -12.08 -11.81
CA ASN A 139 13.64 -12.46 -10.83
C ASN A 139 13.09 -13.30 -9.66
N LYS A 140 11.80 -13.66 -9.66
CA LYS A 140 11.13 -14.44 -8.60
C LYS A 140 11.28 -13.84 -7.19
N ILE A 141 11.36 -12.51 -7.12
CA ILE A 141 11.41 -11.76 -5.88
C ILE A 141 9.97 -11.61 -5.37
N LEU A 142 9.72 -12.01 -4.13
CA LEU A 142 8.40 -11.87 -3.53
C LEU A 142 8.06 -10.39 -3.30
N LEU A 143 6.84 -10.00 -3.67
CA LEU A 143 6.26 -8.70 -3.37
C LEU A 143 5.04 -8.89 -2.47
N ILE A 144 5.04 -8.21 -1.34
CA ILE A 144 3.90 -8.13 -0.44
C ILE A 144 3.31 -6.72 -0.56
N ILE A 145 2.08 -6.64 -1.05
CA ILE A 145 1.33 -5.39 -1.08
C ILE A 145 0.48 -5.32 0.18
N MET A 146 0.74 -4.34 1.05
CA MET A 146 0.00 -4.12 2.29
C MET A 146 -0.83 -2.84 2.20
N SER A 147 -2.16 -2.97 2.27
CA SER A 147 -3.05 -1.83 2.15
C SER A 147 -4.20 -1.89 3.17
N ALA A 148 -4.67 -0.72 3.59
CA ALA A 148 -5.91 -0.58 4.34
C ALA A 148 -7.16 -0.62 3.42
N GLY A 149 -7.00 -0.50 2.11
CA GLY A 149 -8.09 -0.55 1.14
C GLY A 149 -8.67 -1.95 0.93
N PRO A 150 -9.75 -2.07 0.11
CA PRO A 150 -10.30 -3.35 -0.30
C PRO A 150 -9.32 -4.13 -1.20
N GLY A 151 -8.86 -5.28 -0.73
CA GLY A 151 -7.86 -6.10 -1.43
C GLY A 151 -8.36 -6.67 -2.75
N ASP A 152 -9.65 -6.97 -2.86
CA ASP A 152 -10.26 -7.43 -4.10
C ASP A 152 -10.15 -6.37 -5.22
N MET A 153 -10.29 -5.08 -4.87
CA MET A 153 -10.10 -4.01 -5.84
C MET A 153 -8.64 -3.85 -6.27
N ILE A 154 -7.69 -3.96 -5.33
CA ILE A 154 -6.26 -3.96 -5.65
C ILE A 154 -5.94 -5.11 -6.60
N LYS A 155 -6.45 -6.30 -6.32
CA LYS A 155 -6.28 -7.48 -7.16
C LYS A 155 -6.84 -7.28 -8.57
N GLU A 156 -8.03 -6.67 -8.69
CA GLU A 156 -8.62 -6.38 -9.99
C GLU A 156 -7.87 -5.26 -10.75
N HIS A 157 -7.34 -4.23 -10.08
CA HIS A 157 -6.44 -3.26 -10.71
C HIS A 157 -5.20 -3.93 -11.31
N LEU A 158 -4.51 -4.77 -10.52
CA LEU A 158 -3.33 -5.51 -11.00
C LEU A 158 -3.68 -6.45 -12.18
N ARG A 159 -4.86 -7.08 -12.15
CA ARG A 159 -5.32 -7.95 -13.23
C ARG A 159 -5.66 -7.17 -14.49
N HIS A 160 -6.36 -6.06 -14.36
CA HIS A 160 -6.75 -5.19 -15.49
C HIS A 160 -5.53 -4.68 -16.26
N ASP A 161 -4.48 -4.30 -15.54
CA ASP A 161 -3.23 -3.83 -16.15
C ASP A 161 -2.24 -4.97 -16.51
N GLY A 162 -2.66 -6.24 -16.38
CA GLY A 162 -1.89 -7.41 -16.79
C GLY A 162 -0.69 -7.73 -15.91
N VAL A 163 -0.62 -7.17 -14.69
CA VAL A 163 0.54 -7.29 -13.77
C VAL A 163 0.23 -8.04 -12.48
N LEU A 164 -0.85 -8.79 -12.42
CA LEU A 164 -1.13 -9.69 -11.30
C LEU A 164 -0.26 -10.95 -11.41
N TYR A 165 1.00 -10.83 -11.05
CA TYR A 165 1.98 -11.91 -11.15
C TYR A 165 1.94 -12.87 -9.94
N PRO A 166 2.43 -14.14 -10.12
CA PRO A 166 2.40 -15.16 -9.06
C PRO A 166 3.26 -14.84 -7.83
N ASN A 167 4.24 -13.95 -7.95
CA ASN A 167 5.11 -13.51 -6.86
C ASN A 167 4.49 -12.39 -6.00
N ILE A 168 3.29 -11.92 -6.35
CA ILE A 168 2.58 -10.84 -5.62
C ILE A 168 1.61 -11.46 -4.62
N HIS A 169 1.71 -11.01 -3.38
CA HIS A 169 0.83 -11.39 -2.27
C HIS A 169 0.21 -10.14 -1.67
N ILE A 170 -1.12 -10.13 -1.55
CA ILE A 170 -1.87 -8.97 -1.08
C ILE A 170 -2.33 -9.22 0.35
N ILE A 171 -1.96 -8.32 1.26
CA ILE A 171 -2.44 -8.23 2.64
C ILE A 171 -3.29 -6.97 2.73
N ALA A 172 -4.60 -7.14 2.69
CA ALA A 172 -5.56 -6.05 2.68
C ALA A 172 -6.93 -6.55 3.17
N ASN A 173 -7.92 -5.68 3.24
CA ASN A 173 -9.27 -6.05 3.63
C ASN A 173 -9.97 -6.82 2.50
N MET A 174 -10.02 -8.14 2.59
CA MET A 174 -10.65 -9.01 1.60
C MET A 174 -12.15 -9.17 1.85
N PHE A 175 -12.95 -9.07 0.80
CA PHE A 175 -14.40 -9.30 0.88
C PHE A 175 -14.74 -10.80 0.94
N LYS A 176 -15.78 -11.13 1.71
CA LYS A 176 -16.43 -12.44 1.68
C LYS A 176 -17.63 -12.37 0.78
N PHE A 177 -17.67 -13.19 -0.27
CA PHE A 177 -18.74 -13.19 -1.26
C PHE A 177 -19.67 -14.39 -1.09
N ASP A 178 -20.95 -14.18 -1.42
CA ASP A 178 -21.88 -15.28 -1.65
C ASP A 178 -21.70 -15.89 -3.06
N LYS A 179 -22.48 -16.94 -3.35
CA LYS A 179 -22.46 -17.62 -4.68
C LYS A 179 -22.84 -16.70 -5.84
N ASN A 180 -23.54 -15.60 -5.58
CA ASN A 180 -23.99 -14.64 -6.59
C ASN A 180 -23.02 -13.44 -6.72
N GLY A 181 -21.90 -13.44 -5.97
CA GLY A 181 -20.90 -12.38 -5.96
C GLY A 181 -21.28 -11.16 -5.13
N ARG A 182 -22.27 -11.24 -4.25
CA ARG A 182 -22.59 -10.17 -3.28
C ARG A 182 -21.63 -10.23 -2.11
N VAL A 183 -21.22 -9.07 -1.60
CA VAL A 183 -20.39 -8.98 -0.39
C VAL A 183 -21.26 -9.24 0.83
N LEU A 184 -20.88 -10.22 1.65
CA LEU A 184 -21.53 -10.58 2.91
C LEU A 184 -20.75 -10.12 4.14
N GLY A 185 -19.47 -9.79 3.99
CA GLY A 185 -18.58 -9.42 5.06
C GLY A 185 -17.18 -9.12 4.57
N VAL A 186 -16.30 -8.85 5.52
CA VAL A 186 -14.86 -8.67 5.29
C VAL A 186 -14.11 -9.67 6.16
N GLU A 187 -12.94 -10.11 5.71
CA GLU A 187 -12.06 -10.98 6.50
C GLU A 187 -11.50 -10.21 7.70
N GLU A 188 -11.36 -10.90 8.83
CA GLU A 188 -10.74 -10.35 10.04
C GLU A 188 -9.27 -10.80 10.12
N PRO A 189 -8.40 -9.98 10.71
CA PRO A 189 -8.66 -8.66 11.31
C PRO A 189 -8.80 -7.55 10.27
N ILE A 190 -9.63 -6.54 10.54
CA ILE A 190 -9.73 -5.34 9.71
C ILE A 190 -8.41 -4.55 9.78
N ILE A 191 -7.85 -4.25 8.60
CA ILE A 191 -6.62 -3.50 8.44
C ILE A 191 -6.94 -2.01 8.23
N HIS A 192 -6.23 -1.14 8.92
CA HIS A 192 -6.30 0.32 8.78
C HIS A 192 -4.91 0.97 8.89
N SER A 193 -4.80 2.26 8.63
CA SER A 193 -3.53 2.99 8.59
C SER A 193 -2.64 2.82 9.84
N LEU A 194 -3.24 2.59 11.00
CA LEU A 194 -2.54 2.51 12.28
C LEU A 194 -2.29 1.09 12.81
N ASN A 195 -2.68 0.04 12.07
CA ASN A 195 -2.44 -1.36 12.49
C ASN A 195 -1.80 -2.24 11.41
N LYS A 196 -1.29 -1.68 10.33
CA LYS A 196 -0.55 -2.44 9.32
C LYS A 196 0.61 -3.26 9.91
N HIS A 197 1.24 -2.78 10.99
CA HIS A 197 2.30 -3.45 11.74
C HIS A 197 1.81 -4.61 12.63
N GLU A 198 0.51 -4.69 12.92
CA GLU A 198 -0.11 -5.74 13.74
C GLU A 198 -0.62 -6.90 12.87
N THR A 199 -0.41 -6.83 11.54
CA THR A 199 -0.88 -7.85 10.61
C THR A 199 -0.20 -9.18 10.89
N GLU A 200 -0.99 -10.24 11.05
CA GLU A 200 -0.49 -11.59 11.33
C GLU A 200 0.09 -12.25 10.07
N VAL A 201 1.27 -11.82 9.68
CA VAL A 201 1.98 -12.35 8.50
C VAL A 201 2.30 -13.83 8.60
N ASN A 202 2.35 -14.37 9.82
CA ASN A 202 2.57 -15.80 10.09
C ASN A 202 1.42 -16.70 9.58
N LYS A 203 0.25 -16.14 9.30
CA LYS A 203 -0.88 -16.84 8.68
C LYS A 203 -0.78 -16.91 7.15
N LEU A 204 0.18 -16.19 6.53
CA LEU A 204 0.35 -16.23 5.09
C LEU A 204 0.88 -17.59 4.62
N PRO A 205 0.34 -18.17 3.52
CA PRO A 205 0.86 -19.42 2.95
C PRO A 205 2.35 -19.37 2.60
N ILE A 206 2.87 -18.15 2.35
CA ILE A 206 4.28 -17.91 1.99
C ILE A 206 5.18 -17.61 3.19
N TYR A 207 4.66 -17.60 4.41
CA TYR A 207 5.40 -17.16 5.59
C TYR A 207 6.77 -17.86 5.75
N ASN A 208 6.81 -19.18 5.57
CA ASN A 208 8.07 -19.92 5.64
C ASN A 208 9.11 -19.45 4.61
N LYS A 209 8.66 -19.07 3.40
CA LYS A 209 9.55 -18.50 2.38
C LYS A 209 10.06 -17.11 2.77
N LEU A 210 9.24 -16.34 3.49
CA LEU A 210 9.62 -15.00 3.98
C LEU A 210 10.64 -15.08 5.12
N LEU A 211 10.55 -16.10 5.99
CA LEU A 211 11.54 -16.33 7.06
C LEU A 211 12.97 -16.52 6.53
N GLU A 212 13.10 -17.03 5.31
CA GLU A 212 14.39 -17.22 4.64
C GLU A 212 14.90 -15.96 3.91
N ARG A 213 14.03 -14.94 3.72
CA ARG A 213 14.30 -13.72 2.94
C ARG A 213 14.43 -12.51 3.86
N LYS A 214 15.56 -12.43 4.55
CA LYS A 214 15.81 -11.43 5.60
C LYS A 214 16.29 -10.08 5.08
N ASN A 215 16.39 -9.89 3.78
CA ASN A 215 16.69 -8.61 3.15
C ASN A 215 15.40 -8.01 2.65
N VAL A 216 15.10 -6.79 3.05
CA VAL A 216 13.79 -6.16 2.80
C VAL A 216 13.97 -4.79 2.16
N LEU A 217 13.19 -4.53 1.12
CA LEU A 217 12.91 -3.19 0.62
C LEU A 217 11.47 -2.83 1.02
N LEU A 218 11.30 -1.75 1.76
CA LEU A 218 10.03 -1.16 2.11
C LEU A 218 9.74 0.06 1.24
N LEU A 219 8.56 0.10 0.64
CA LEU A 219 8.04 1.22 -0.13
C LEU A 219 6.74 1.72 0.49
N GLY A 220 6.63 3.03 0.78
CA GLY A 220 5.42 3.62 1.36
C GLY A 220 5.30 5.11 1.08
N ASP A 221 4.10 5.67 1.20
CA ASP A 221 3.81 7.10 1.03
C ASP A 221 3.48 7.80 2.35
N SER A 222 3.52 7.09 3.47
CA SER A 222 3.25 7.65 4.80
C SER A 222 4.22 7.13 5.86
N LEU A 223 4.39 7.88 6.96
CA LEU A 223 5.18 7.41 8.11
C LEU A 223 4.55 6.17 8.78
N GLY A 224 3.26 5.96 8.62
CA GLY A 224 2.56 4.76 9.10
C GLY A 224 3.00 3.47 8.41
N ASP A 225 3.51 3.56 7.17
CA ASP A 225 3.93 2.39 6.38
C ASP A 225 5.24 1.77 6.89
N ILE A 226 6.03 2.52 7.65
CA ILE A 226 7.26 2.02 8.26
C ILE A 226 6.97 0.82 9.18
N GLY A 227 5.81 0.82 9.82
CA GLY A 227 5.35 -0.28 10.64
C GLY A 227 5.13 -1.61 9.90
N MET A 228 4.95 -1.60 8.58
CA MET A 228 4.67 -2.80 7.79
C MET A 228 5.76 -3.88 7.90
N VAL A 229 7.00 -3.51 8.19
CA VAL A 229 8.11 -4.46 8.39
C VAL A 229 8.10 -5.14 9.77
N SER A 230 7.34 -4.65 10.74
CA SER A 230 7.38 -5.15 12.13
C SER A 230 6.92 -6.60 12.27
N GLY A 231 6.15 -7.11 11.30
CA GLY A 231 5.72 -8.52 11.26
C GLY A 231 6.71 -9.48 10.59
N PHE A 232 7.86 -8.99 10.09
CA PHE A 232 8.82 -9.76 9.32
C PHE A 232 10.20 -9.74 9.99
N PRO A 233 10.90 -10.89 10.13
CA PRO A 233 12.29 -10.90 10.55
C PRO A 233 13.17 -10.36 9.43
N TYR A 234 14.01 -9.36 9.70
CA TYR A 234 14.98 -8.86 8.72
C TYR A 234 16.36 -8.67 9.32
N GLU A 235 17.38 -8.79 8.47
CA GLU A 235 18.78 -8.48 8.78
C GLU A 235 19.21 -7.17 8.13
N ASN A 236 18.75 -6.94 6.88
CA ASN A 236 19.00 -5.71 6.16
C ASN A 236 17.68 -5.12 5.68
N LEU A 237 17.51 -3.82 5.87
CA LEU A 237 16.30 -3.08 5.51
C LEU A 237 16.69 -1.79 4.81
N ILE A 238 16.07 -1.55 3.63
CA ILE A 238 16.09 -0.27 2.93
C ILE A 238 14.65 0.26 2.91
N LYS A 239 14.46 1.51 3.29
CA LYS A 239 13.16 2.17 3.32
C LYS A 239 13.13 3.32 2.33
N ILE A 240 12.19 3.31 1.38
CA ILE A 240 11.96 4.38 0.42
C ILE A 240 10.59 4.98 0.64
N GLY A 241 10.54 6.27 0.93
CA GLY A 241 9.31 7.02 1.14
C GLY A 241 8.97 7.90 -0.07
N PHE A 242 7.72 7.86 -0.52
CA PHE A 242 7.18 8.76 -1.55
C PHE A 242 6.48 9.95 -0.86
N LEU A 243 7.16 11.09 -0.77
CA LEU A 243 6.59 12.31 -0.23
C LEU A 243 5.93 13.11 -1.33
N ASN A 244 4.62 12.88 -1.50
CA ASN A 244 3.86 13.35 -2.64
C ASN A 244 3.31 14.79 -2.49
N GLU A 245 3.06 15.24 -1.26
CA GLU A 245 2.44 16.54 -0.95
C GLU A 245 2.92 17.08 0.39
N ASN A 246 2.70 18.38 0.65
CA ASN A 246 3.11 19.06 1.89
C ASN A 246 4.60 18.85 2.22
N ILE A 247 5.45 19.00 1.19
CA ILE A 247 6.88 18.66 1.24
C ILE A 247 7.59 19.39 2.37
N GLU A 248 7.43 20.71 2.46
CA GLU A 248 8.13 21.52 3.47
C GLU A 248 7.82 21.09 4.91
N GLU A 249 6.56 20.74 5.14
CA GLU A 249 6.03 20.37 6.46
C GLU A 249 6.50 18.95 6.89
N ASN A 250 6.53 18.01 5.93
CA ASN A 250 6.74 16.61 6.23
C ASN A 250 8.17 16.11 5.96
N LEU A 251 8.99 16.86 5.22
CA LEU A 251 10.32 16.42 4.77
C LEU A 251 11.23 16.00 5.92
N LYS A 252 11.20 16.72 7.04
CA LYS A 252 12.02 16.38 8.21
C LYS A 252 11.68 14.98 8.73
N GLY A 253 10.39 14.71 8.96
CA GLY A 253 9.92 13.41 9.44
C GLY A 253 10.28 12.27 8.48
N TYR A 254 10.14 12.50 7.16
CA TYR A 254 10.52 11.49 6.17
C TYR A 254 12.02 11.22 6.17
N LYS A 255 12.89 12.24 6.22
CA LYS A 255 14.35 12.07 6.28
C LYS A 255 14.83 11.34 7.54
N GLU A 256 14.13 11.49 8.65
CA GLU A 256 14.47 10.80 9.90
C GLU A 256 14.07 9.32 9.88
N ASN A 257 13.10 8.94 9.03
CA ASN A 257 12.49 7.62 9.06
C ASN A 257 12.71 6.77 7.80
N TYR A 258 12.99 7.39 6.64
CA TYR A 258 13.28 6.72 5.38
C TYR A 258 14.75 6.91 4.99
N ASP A 259 15.35 5.90 4.40
CA ASP A 259 16.74 5.97 3.89
C ASP A 259 16.80 6.80 2.59
N VAL A 260 15.73 6.73 1.78
CA VAL A 260 15.54 7.51 0.55
C VAL A 260 14.15 8.13 0.54
N VAL A 261 14.05 9.39 0.14
CA VAL A 261 12.76 10.10 -0.06
C VAL A 261 12.65 10.55 -1.50
N ILE A 262 11.59 10.08 -2.18
CA ILE A 262 11.21 10.49 -3.54
C ILE A 262 10.12 11.53 -3.43
N LEU A 263 10.36 12.72 -3.99
CA LEU A 263 9.50 13.89 -3.85
C LEU A 263 8.56 14.07 -5.07
N ASN A 264 7.46 14.82 -4.86
CA ASN A 264 6.63 15.37 -5.92
C ASN A 264 6.06 14.32 -6.88
N ASP A 265 5.48 13.25 -6.35
CA ASP A 265 4.92 12.15 -7.15
C ASP A 265 5.93 11.56 -8.16
N GLY A 266 7.24 11.55 -7.77
CA GLY A 266 8.33 11.12 -8.63
C GLY A 266 8.23 9.66 -9.06
N SER A 267 8.94 9.28 -10.13
CA SER A 267 8.91 7.95 -10.76
C SER A 267 9.57 6.85 -9.91
N PHE A 268 9.41 5.61 -10.36
CA PHE A 268 10.11 4.43 -9.85
C PHE A 268 11.53 4.26 -10.40
N ASP A 269 12.04 5.19 -11.20
CA ASP A 269 13.36 5.06 -11.84
C ASP A 269 14.46 4.71 -10.83
N TYR A 270 14.52 5.46 -9.72
CA TYR A 270 15.50 5.19 -8.65
C TYR A 270 15.30 3.81 -8.01
N VAL A 271 14.03 3.40 -7.80
CA VAL A 271 13.71 2.07 -7.24
C VAL A 271 14.15 0.98 -8.20
N ASN A 272 13.92 1.16 -9.50
CA ASN A 272 14.35 0.24 -10.55
C ASN A 272 15.87 0.10 -10.64
N GLU A 273 16.60 1.22 -10.58
CA GLU A 273 18.07 1.24 -10.52
C GLU A 273 18.59 0.51 -9.26
N LEU A 274 17.95 0.72 -8.12
CA LEU A 274 18.31 0.04 -6.86
C LEU A 274 18.10 -1.47 -6.96
N ILE A 275 16.96 -1.92 -7.50
CA ILE A 275 16.71 -3.35 -7.73
C ILE A 275 17.77 -3.95 -8.66
N GLU A 276 18.19 -3.25 -9.72
CA GLU A 276 19.26 -3.73 -10.61
C GLU A 276 20.60 -3.91 -9.89
N LYS A 277 20.92 -3.04 -8.93
CA LYS A 277 22.13 -3.21 -8.11
C LYS A 277 22.04 -4.44 -7.19
N ILE A 278 20.83 -4.75 -6.69
CA ILE A 278 20.60 -5.87 -5.78
C ILE A 278 20.62 -7.23 -6.51
N ILE A 279 20.11 -7.30 -7.74
CA ILE A 279 19.94 -8.57 -8.48
C ILE A 279 21.17 -8.97 -9.32
N LYS A 280 22.16 -8.08 -9.43
CA LYS A 280 23.45 -8.36 -10.10
C LYS A 280 24.29 -9.33 -9.28
#